data_83461bf1c152fe0f0acbeb844f0cb3cf
#
_entry.id   83461bf1c152fe0f0acbeb844f0cb3cf
#
_cell.length_a   1.000
_cell.length_b   1.000
_cell.length_c   1.000
_cell.angle_alpha   90.00
_cell.angle_beta   90.00
_cell.angle_gamma   90.00
#
_symmetry.space_group_name_H-M   'P 1'
#
loop_
_entity.id
_entity.type
_entity.pdbx_description
1 polymer ?
#
loop_
_entity_poly.entity_id
_entity_poly.type
_entity_poly.pdbx_seq_one_letter_code
_entity_poly.pdbx_strand_id
1 'polypeptide(L)'
;MMTTLTIGLLIPLLGTMFGSAFVFFMKGDMPGQLQKGLLGFASGVMVAASVWSLLMPAMDMEAGSGKWAVMPAAIGFLLGIGFLLLIDDLTPHLHLGSSKPEGPRAKISRTVMLTLAVTIHNLPEGMAVGVVFAGAENGAVNISLAGAAAVSLGIAIQNIPEGAIISMPLRAEGNSRWRSFLIGSLSGAVEPIGAVVVLLLASAILPVLPYMLAFAAGAMMYVVVEELIPEASDGQHSNLSTIGFAIGFVLMMVLDVVMG
;
A
#
# COMPACT_ATOMS: atom_id res chain seq x y z
N MET A 1 23.96 4.75 -6.29
CA MET A 1 22.69 5.23 -6.84
C MET A 1 21.85 4.11 -7.43
N MET A 2 22.23 3.47 -8.54
CA MET A 2 21.44 2.32 -9.11
C MET A 2 21.13 1.21 -8.09
N THR A 3 22.08 0.81 -7.26
CA THR A 3 21.88 -0.22 -6.24
C THR A 3 20.81 0.18 -5.21
N THR A 4 20.87 1.42 -4.71
CA THR A 4 19.89 1.93 -3.73
C THR A 4 18.49 2.00 -4.32
N LEU A 5 18.36 2.49 -5.57
CA LEU A 5 17.10 2.50 -6.30
C LEU A 5 16.54 1.08 -6.45
N THR A 6 17.34 0.15 -7.00
CA THR A 6 16.88 -1.23 -7.21
C THR A 6 16.44 -1.90 -5.90
N ILE A 7 17.20 -1.72 -4.82
CA ILE A 7 16.84 -2.23 -3.50
C ILE A 7 15.53 -1.59 -3.04
N GLY A 8 15.41 -0.24 -3.13
CA GLY A 8 14.21 0.48 -2.73
C GLY A 8 12.95 0.00 -3.45
N LEU A 9 13.03 -0.29 -4.75
CA LEU A 9 11.89 -0.79 -5.53
C LEU A 9 11.49 -2.24 -5.17
N LEU A 10 12.42 -3.04 -4.65
CA LEU A 10 12.18 -4.45 -4.33
C LEU A 10 11.80 -4.68 -2.86
N ILE A 11 12.15 -3.77 -1.95
CA ILE A 11 11.90 -3.90 -0.52
C ILE A 11 10.40 -4.13 -0.22
N PRO A 12 9.42 -3.42 -0.81
CA PRO A 12 8.00 -3.68 -0.58
C PRO A 12 7.61 -5.12 -0.90
N LEU A 13 7.95 -5.61 -2.07
CA LEU A 13 7.73 -7.00 -2.46
C LEU A 13 8.35 -7.99 -1.47
N LEU A 14 9.56 -7.71 -0.96
CA LEU A 14 10.19 -8.57 0.05
C LEU A 14 9.39 -8.59 1.36
N GLY A 15 8.71 -7.49 1.72
CA GLY A 15 7.77 -7.44 2.84
C GLY A 15 6.60 -8.39 2.64
N THR A 16 5.92 -8.32 1.48
CA THR A 16 4.82 -9.21 1.10
C THR A 16 5.27 -10.69 1.08
N MET A 17 6.45 -10.97 0.52
CA MET A 17 7.03 -12.33 0.51
C MET A 17 7.31 -12.84 1.93
N PHE A 18 7.87 -12.00 2.79
CA PHE A 18 8.16 -12.38 4.18
C PHE A 18 6.88 -12.66 4.96
N GLY A 19 5.85 -11.83 4.79
CA GLY A 19 4.52 -12.07 5.36
C GLY A 19 3.90 -13.37 4.84
N SER A 20 3.94 -13.59 3.54
CA SER A 20 3.44 -14.82 2.92
C SER A 20 4.17 -16.08 3.41
N ALA A 21 5.43 -15.98 3.82
CA ALA A 21 6.22 -17.08 4.34
C ALA A 21 5.74 -17.58 5.71
N PHE A 22 4.92 -16.84 6.44
CA PHE A 22 4.33 -17.32 7.70
C PHE A 22 3.50 -18.61 7.52
N VAL A 23 2.98 -18.86 6.33
CA VAL A 23 2.28 -20.11 6.00
C VAL A 23 3.13 -21.38 6.21
N PHE A 24 4.45 -21.28 6.21
CA PHE A 24 5.33 -22.41 6.47
C PHE A 24 5.43 -22.76 7.97
N PHE A 25 5.25 -21.78 8.83
CA PHE A 25 5.45 -21.90 10.28
C PHE A 25 4.14 -22.05 11.05
N MET A 26 3.08 -21.42 10.63
CA MET A 26 1.80 -21.47 11.33
C MET A 26 1.00 -22.74 10.99
N LYS A 27 0.32 -23.28 12.01
CA LYS A 27 -0.60 -24.41 11.91
C LYS A 27 -2.03 -23.89 12.08
N GLY A 28 -2.80 -23.89 11.02
CA GLY A 28 -4.21 -23.45 11.05
C GLY A 28 -4.39 -21.99 10.61
N ASP A 29 -5.57 -21.45 10.89
CA ASP A 29 -5.96 -20.09 10.53
C ASP A 29 -5.27 -19.05 11.41
N MET A 30 -5.13 -17.84 10.89
CA MET A 30 -4.68 -16.71 11.70
C MET A 30 -5.73 -16.39 12.77
N PRO A 31 -5.34 -16.24 14.05
CA PRO A 31 -6.29 -15.80 15.07
C PRO A 31 -6.88 -14.43 14.70
N GLY A 32 -8.22 -14.30 14.71
CA GLY A 32 -8.91 -13.07 14.29
C GLY A 32 -8.44 -11.81 15.05
N GLN A 33 -8.08 -11.93 16.32
CA GLN A 33 -7.54 -10.82 17.11
C GLN A 33 -6.17 -10.36 16.59
N LEU A 34 -5.31 -11.30 16.17
CA LEU A 34 -4.02 -10.98 15.57
C LEU A 34 -4.23 -10.30 14.20
N GLN A 35 -5.15 -10.84 13.39
CA GLN A 35 -5.51 -10.24 12.09
C GLN A 35 -5.95 -8.78 12.24
N LYS A 36 -6.87 -8.49 13.20
CA LYS A 36 -7.32 -7.13 13.49
C LYS A 36 -6.17 -6.20 13.89
N GLY A 37 -5.28 -6.67 14.74
CA GLY A 37 -4.10 -5.90 15.15
C GLY A 37 -3.16 -5.58 13.97
N LEU A 38 -2.94 -6.55 13.09
CA LEU A 38 -2.09 -6.41 11.92
C LEU A 38 -2.72 -5.48 10.85
N LEU A 39 -4.02 -5.61 10.60
CA LEU A 39 -4.76 -4.70 9.70
C LEU A 39 -4.75 -3.26 10.22
N GLY A 40 -4.99 -3.08 11.52
CA GLY A 40 -4.87 -1.77 12.15
C GLY A 40 -3.46 -1.20 12.01
N PHE A 41 -2.43 -2.03 12.23
CA PHE A 41 -1.03 -1.61 12.08
C PHE A 41 -0.71 -1.16 10.64
N ALA A 42 -1.08 -1.95 9.64
CA ALA A 42 -0.91 -1.59 8.23
C ALA A 42 -1.64 -0.28 7.90
N SER A 43 -2.91 -0.12 8.32
CA SER A 43 -3.67 1.11 8.15
C SER A 43 -2.95 2.33 8.76
N GLY A 44 -2.37 2.18 9.95
CA GLY A 44 -1.63 3.26 10.61
C GLY A 44 -0.39 3.69 9.84
N VAL A 45 0.41 2.73 9.35
CA VAL A 45 1.59 2.99 8.50
C VAL A 45 1.16 3.72 7.22
N MET A 46 0.13 3.23 6.52
CA MET A 46 -0.35 3.82 5.26
C MET A 46 -0.86 5.24 5.44
N VAL A 47 -1.64 5.52 6.52
CA VAL A 47 -2.12 6.88 6.80
C VAL A 47 -0.95 7.82 7.06
N ALA A 48 0.02 7.42 7.87
CA ALA A 48 1.20 8.23 8.16
C ALA A 48 2.03 8.51 6.89
N ALA A 49 2.33 7.48 6.09
CA ALA A 49 3.03 7.62 4.82
C ALA A 49 2.29 8.55 3.85
N SER A 50 0.97 8.41 3.71
CA SER A 50 0.15 9.26 2.86
C SER A 50 0.25 10.74 3.25
N VAL A 51 0.30 11.04 4.55
CA VAL A 51 0.38 12.41 5.04
C VAL A 51 1.79 12.97 4.96
N TRP A 52 2.76 12.34 5.63
CA TRP A 52 4.12 12.90 5.78
C TRP A 52 4.96 12.73 4.53
N SER A 53 4.93 11.56 3.92
CA SER A 53 5.84 11.26 2.80
C SER A 53 5.30 11.66 1.43
N LEU A 54 3.98 11.91 1.31
CA LEU A 54 3.36 12.20 0.02
C LEU A 54 2.63 13.56 0.00
N LEU A 55 1.64 13.80 0.88
CA LEU A 55 0.84 15.03 0.85
C LEU A 55 1.63 16.25 1.31
N MET A 56 2.42 16.14 2.37
CA MET A 56 3.23 17.28 2.84
C MET A 56 4.26 17.71 1.80
N PRO A 57 5.10 16.83 1.23
CA PRO A 57 6.01 17.21 0.15
C PRO A 57 5.29 17.79 -1.08
N ALA A 58 4.12 17.26 -1.44
CA ALA A 58 3.32 17.80 -2.54
C ALA A 58 2.91 19.26 -2.31
N MET A 59 2.50 19.61 -1.09
CA MET A 59 2.14 20.99 -0.73
C MET A 59 3.38 21.88 -0.61
N ASP A 60 4.47 21.38 -0.06
CA ASP A 60 5.71 22.13 0.13
C ASP A 60 6.35 22.55 -1.19
N MET A 61 6.25 21.71 -2.23
CA MET A 61 6.71 22.05 -3.58
C MET A 61 6.01 23.29 -4.14
N GLU A 62 4.78 23.54 -3.72
CA GLU A 62 3.94 24.64 -4.17
C GLU A 62 3.87 25.82 -3.14
N ALA A 63 4.73 25.82 -2.12
CA ALA A 63 4.70 26.82 -1.04
C ALA A 63 4.75 28.29 -1.55
N GLY A 64 5.41 28.53 -2.70
CA GLY A 64 5.45 29.82 -3.38
C GLY A 64 4.11 30.32 -3.89
N SER A 65 3.12 29.46 -4.05
CA SER A 65 1.75 29.75 -4.52
C SER A 65 0.82 30.26 -3.38
N GLY A 66 1.34 30.44 -2.15
CA GLY A 66 0.60 30.89 -0.99
C GLY A 66 -0.59 29.99 -0.65
N LYS A 67 -1.79 30.55 -0.46
CA LYS A 67 -2.99 29.75 -0.14
C LYS A 67 -3.42 28.75 -1.22
N TRP A 68 -2.92 28.88 -2.44
CA TRP A 68 -3.23 28.01 -3.55
C TRP A 68 -2.31 26.77 -3.61
N ALA A 69 -1.28 26.69 -2.76
CA ALA A 69 -0.35 25.56 -2.65
C ALA A 69 -1.08 24.22 -2.38
N VAL A 70 -2.25 24.27 -1.75
CA VAL A 70 -3.07 23.09 -1.47
C VAL A 70 -3.76 22.49 -2.71
N MET A 71 -3.91 23.27 -3.80
CA MET A 71 -4.75 22.85 -4.94
C MET A 71 -4.21 21.63 -5.67
N PRO A 72 -2.90 21.54 -6.04
CA PRO A 72 -2.36 20.33 -6.63
C PRO A 72 -2.54 19.09 -5.75
N ALA A 73 -2.30 19.24 -4.44
CA ALA A 73 -2.48 18.17 -3.47
C ALA A 73 -3.96 17.73 -3.38
N ALA A 74 -4.90 18.68 -3.29
CA ALA A 74 -6.33 18.35 -3.21
C ALA A 74 -6.84 17.66 -4.49
N ILE A 75 -6.46 18.18 -5.67
CA ILE A 75 -6.87 17.60 -6.95
C ILE A 75 -6.27 16.22 -7.13
N GLY A 76 -4.95 16.06 -6.90
CA GLY A 76 -4.26 14.78 -7.01
C GLY A 76 -4.88 13.74 -6.09
N PHE A 77 -5.12 14.08 -4.84
CA PHE A 77 -5.74 13.20 -3.84
C PHE A 77 -7.13 12.70 -4.27
N LEU A 78 -8.00 13.60 -4.73
CA LEU A 78 -9.33 13.21 -5.22
C LEU A 78 -9.26 12.36 -6.48
N LEU A 79 -8.32 12.63 -7.37
CA LEU A 79 -8.09 11.80 -8.56
C LEU A 79 -7.59 10.41 -8.20
N GLY A 80 -6.73 10.27 -7.17
CA GLY A 80 -6.26 8.98 -6.66
C GLY A 80 -7.40 8.13 -6.09
N ILE A 81 -8.25 8.71 -5.25
CA ILE A 81 -9.47 8.06 -4.75
C ILE A 81 -10.37 7.66 -5.92
N GLY A 82 -10.67 8.59 -6.84
CA GLY A 82 -11.54 8.33 -7.98
C GLY A 82 -11.00 7.25 -8.93
N PHE A 83 -9.68 7.17 -9.07
CA PHE A 83 -9.01 6.13 -9.85
C PHE A 83 -9.23 4.74 -9.24
N LEU A 84 -9.04 4.59 -7.93
CA LEU A 84 -9.24 3.30 -7.26
C LEU A 84 -10.72 2.91 -7.25
N LEU A 85 -11.65 3.84 -6.98
CA LEU A 85 -13.09 3.61 -7.12
C LEU A 85 -13.43 3.06 -8.52
N LEU A 86 -12.86 3.65 -9.56
CA LEU A 86 -13.10 3.20 -10.93
C LEU A 86 -12.53 1.79 -11.19
N ILE A 87 -11.31 1.51 -10.73
CA ILE A 87 -10.68 0.19 -10.89
C ILE A 87 -11.49 -0.87 -10.14
N ASP A 88 -11.96 -0.55 -8.96
CA ASP A 88 -12.77 -1.41 -8.11
C ASP A 88 -14.09 -1.78 -8.78
N ASP A 89 -14.80 -0.79 -9.32
CA ASP A 89 -16.03 -1.00 -10.09
C ASP A 89 -15.82 -1.85 -11.36
N LEU A 90 -14.64 -1.77 -11.97
CA LEU A 90 -14.31 -2.45 -13.23
C LEU A 90 -13.71 -3.84 -13.05
N THR A 91 -13.27 -4.20 -11.84
CA THR A 91 -12.57 -5.46 -11.57
C THR A 91 -13.43 -6.39 -10.71
N PRO A 92 -13.67 -7.65 -11.13
CA PRO A 92 -14.36 -8.62 -10.29
C PRO A 92 -13.44 -9.01 -9.12
N HIS A 93 -13.78 -8.61 -7.91
CA HIS A 93 -12.99 -8.85 -6.71
C HIS A 93 -13.87 -9.24 -5.51
N LEU A 94 -13.25 -9.62 -4.41
CA LEU A 94 -13.91 -10.01 -3.18
C LEU A 94 -13.06 -9.54 -1.99
N HIS A 95 -13.68 -8.79 -1.09
CA HIS A 95 -13.05 -8.42 0.17
C HIS A 95 -12.94 -9.61 1.13
N LEU A 96 -11.91 -9.62 1.95
CA LEU A 96 -11.76 -10.60 3.03
C LEU A 96 -12.98 -10.51 3.98
N GLY A 97 -13.48 -11.66 4.41
CA GLY A 97 -14.69 -11.68 5.25
C GLY A 97 -16.03 -11.54 4.49
N SER A 98 -16.05 -10.98 3.27
CA SER A 98 -17.26 -10.89 2.45
C SER A 98 -17.59 -12.21 1.75
N SER A 99 -18.89 -12.48 1.58
CA SER A 99 -19.41 -13.56 0.74
C SER A 99 -19.98 -13.07 -0.59
N LYS A 100 -20.04 -11.74 -0.78
CA LYS A 100 -20.63 -11.12 -1.98
C LYS A 100 -19.50 -10.51 -2.82
N PRO A 101 -19.26 -11.02 -4.04
CA PRO A 101 -18.34 -10.42 -4.98
C PRO A 101 -18.82 -9.04 -5.42
N GLU A 102 -17.87 -8.14 -5.64
CA GLU A 102 -18.06 -6.80 -6.19
C GLU A 102 -17.52 -6.70 -7.61
N GLY A 103 -17.86 -5.62 -8.32
CA GLY A 103 -17.51 -5.44 -9.72
C GLY A 103 -18.31 -6.31 -10.69
N PRO A 104 -17.84 -6.46 -11.94
CA PRO A 104 -18.53 -7.22 -12.99
C PRO A 104 -18.64 -8.70 -12.65
N ARG A 105 -19.78 -9.32 -13.01
CA ARG A 105 -19.99 -10.76 -12.79
C ARG A 105 -18.97 -11.57 -13.59
N ALA A 106 -18.08 -12.28 -12.92
CA ALA A 106 -17.10 -13.17 -13.52
C ALA A 106 -17.19 -14.59 -12.93
N LYS A 107 -16.95 -15.61 -13.78
CA LYS A 107 -16.88 -17.01 -13.34
C LYS A 107 -15.44 -17.35 -12.94
N ILE A 108 -14.92 -16.67 -11.92
CA ILE A 108 -13.60 -16.89 -11.37
C ILE A 108 -13.71 -17.39 -9.92
N SER A 109 -12.70 -18.11 -9.45
CA SER A 109 -12.73 -18.67 -8.10
C SER A 109 -12.63 -17.57 -7.04
N ARG A 110 -13.15 -17.84 -5.83
CA ARG A 110 -13.03 -16.96 -4.67
C ARG A 110 -11.57 -16.57 -4.42
N THR A 111 -10.64 -17.53 -4.48
CA THR A 111 -9.21 -17.31 -4.34
C THR A 111 -8.67 -16.27 -5.31
N VAL A 112 -9.06 -16.36 -6.58
CA VAL A 112 -8.61 -15.39 -7.60
C VAL A 112 -9.18 -14.00 -7.32
N MET A 113 -10.44 -13.89 -6.91
CA MET A 113 -11.06 -12.60 -6.56
C MET A 113 -10.37 -11.92 -5.38
N LEU A 114 -10.07 -12.67 -4.31
CA LEU A 114 -9.32 -12.16 -3.16
C LEU A 114 -7.90 -11.71 -3.55
N THR A 115 -7.21 -12.50 -4.39
CA THR A 115 -5.87 -12.13 -4.86
C THR A 115 -5.91 -10.88 -5.74
N LEU A 116 -6.95 -10.72 -6.58
CA LEU A 116 -7.12 -9.52 -7.40
C LEU A 116 -7.35 -8.28 -6.55
N ALA A 117 -8.21 -8.36 -5.53
CA ALA A 117 -8.43 -7.26 -4.59
C ALA A 117 -7.08 -6.72 -4.08
N VAL A 118 -6.30 -7.57 -3.40
CA VAL A 118 -5.00 -7.15 -2.85
C VAL A 118 -4.00 -6.70 -3.93
N THR A 119 -4.00 -7.34 -5.11
CA THR A 119 -3.12 -6.91 -6.20
C THR A 119 -3.45 -5.48 -6.68
N ILE A 120 -4.74 -5.11 -6.71
CA ILE A 120 -5.18 -3.75 -7.04
C ILE A 120 -4.68 -2.76 -5.99
N HIS A 121 -4.70 -3.13 -4.71
CA HIS A 121 -4.27 -2.27 -3.61
C HIS A 121 -2.75 -2.07 -3.56
N ASN A 122 -1.98 -3.09 -3.92
CA ASN A 122 -0.53 -3.00 -3.99
C ASN A 122 -0.02 -2.12 -5.16
N LEU A 123 -0.87 -1.86 -6.16
CA LEU A 123 -0.48 -0.98 -7.29
C LEU A 123 -0.20 0.46 -6.86
N PRO A 124 -1.06 1.16 -6.09
CA PRO A 124 -0.78 2.48 -5.54
C PRO A 124 0.48 2.54 -4.69
N GLU A 125 0.79 1.49 -3.94
CA GLU A 125 1.99 1.40 -3.11
C GLU A 125 3.26 1.40 -3.97
N GLY A 126 3.27 0.56 -5.00
CA GLY A 126 4.35 0.57 -5.98
C GLY A 126 4.49 1.91 -6.69
N MET A 127 3.37 2.54 -7.08
CA MET A 127 3.37 3.86 -7.69
C MET A 127 3.91 4.92 -6.73
N ALA A 128 3.55 4.89 -5.44
CA ALA A 128 4.07 5.81 -4.42
C ALA A 128 5.60 5.71 -4.32
N VAL A 129 6.14 4.48 -4.23
CA VAL A 129 7.59 4.25 -4.24
C VAL A 129 8.22 4.83 -5.50
N GLY A 130 7.64 4.55 -6.68
CA GLY A 130 8.15 5.07 -7.96
C GLY A 130 8.18 6.60 -8.00
N VAL A 131 7.13 7.26 -7.52
CA VAL A 131 7.01 8.74 -7.53
C VAL A 131 8.03 9.38 -6.59
N VAL A 132 8.20 8.88 -5.36
CA VAL A 132 9.19 9.46 -4.42
C VAL A 132 10.62 9.23 -4.90
N PHE A 133 10.96 8.07 -5.48
CA PHE A 133 12.28 7.84 -6.05
C PHE A 133 12.51 8.70 -7.30
N ALA A 134 11.52 8.87 -8.17
CA ALA A 134 11.62 9.77 -9.32
C ALA A 134 11.90 11.21 -8.87
N GLY A 135 11.19 11.69 -7.83
CA GLY A 135 11.42 13.00 -7.23
C GLY A 135 12.83 13.13 -6.63
N ALA A 136 13.24 12.16 -5.81
CA ALA A 136 14.55 12.17 -5.15
C ALA A 136 15.73 12.15 -6.16
N GLU A 137 15.65 11.33 -7.21
CA GLU A 137 16.71 11.25 -8.24
C GLU A 137 16.82 12.51 -9.08
N ASN A 138 15.74 13.25 -9.25
CA ASN A 138 15.70 14.48 -10.03
C ASN A 138 15.82 15.76 -9.19
N GLY A 139 16.16 15.62 -7.90
CA GLY A 139 16.41 16.75 -7.00
C GLY A 139 15.17 17.57 -6.67
N ALA A 140 14.00 16.94 -6.62
CA ALA A 140 12.76 17.61 -6.21
C ALA A 140 12.88 18.16 -4.79
N VAL A 141 12.31 19.35 -4.58
CA VAL A 141 12.34 20.02 -3.27
C VAL A 141 11.66 19.12 -2.23
N ASN A 142 12.33 18.97 -1.07
CA ASN A 142 11.83 18.22 0.08
C ASN A 142 11.63 16.69 -0.15
N ILE A 143 12.25 16.11 -1.18
CA ILE A 143 12.31 14.65 -1.33
C ILE A 143 13.77 14.21 -1.36
N SER A 144 14.24 13.65 -0.24
CA SER A 144 15.58 13.07 -0.14
C SER A 144 15.58 11.59 -0.58
N LEU A 145 16.73 11.06 -0.97
CA LEU A 145 16.88 9.64 -1.24
C LEU A 145 16.63 8.78 0.04
N ALA A 146 16.97 9.33 1.21
CA ALA A 146 16.72 8.68 2.48
C ALA A 146 15.22 8.68 2.81
N GLY A 147 14.50 9.78 2.54
CA GLY A 147 13.04 9.84 2.65
C GLY A 147 12.35 8.86 1.70
N ALA A 148 12.79 8.76 0.44
CA ALA A 148 12.27 7.75 -0.48
C ALA A 148 12.51 6.32 0.03
N ALA A 149 13.67 6.05 0.64
CA ALA A 149 13.96 4.76 1.26
C ALA A 149 13.09 4.52 2.51
N ALA A 150 12.76 5.55 3.29
CA ALA A 150 11.84 5.45 4.44
C ALA A 150 10.44 5.04 3.99
N VAL A 151 9.92 5.65 2.91
CA VAL A 151 8.62 5.26 2.31
C VAL A 151 8.64 3.79 1.90
N SER A 152 9.67 3.38 1.17
CA SER A 152 9.84 2.01 0.71
C SER A 152 9.89 1.00 1.88
N LEU A 153 10.61 1.34 2.95
CA LEU A 153 10.69 0.53 4.16
C LEU A 153 9.35 0.49 4.91
N GLY A 154 8.67 1.62 5.04
CA GLY A 154 7.35 1.69 5.64
C GLY A 154 6.34 0.80 4.93
N ILE A 155 6.29 0.88 3.59
CA ILE A 155 5.45 0.02 2.75
C ILE A 155 5.85 -1.45 2.93
N ALA A 156 7.13 -1.79 2.96
CA ALA A 156 7.55 -3.17 3.21
C ALA A 156 7.08 -3.70 4.57
N ILE A 157 7.12 -2.88 5.62
CA ILE A 157 6.69 -3.26 6.97
C ILE A 157 5.18 -3.50 7.01
N GLN A 158 4.36 -2.68 6.34
CA GLN A 158 2.91 -2.90 6.28
C GLN A 158 2.53 -4.10 5.41
N ASN A 159 3.30 -4.41 4.39
CA ASN A 159 3.09 -5.55 3.49
C ASN A 159 3.35 -6.90 4.18
N ILE A 160 4.07 -6.94 5.30
CA ILE A 160 4.23 -8.17 6.09
C ILE A 160 2.86 -8.70 6.57
N PRO A 161 2.01 -7.92 7.26
CA PRO A 161 0.63 -8.30 7.52
C PRO A 161 -0.14 -8.75 6.28
N GLU A 162 -0.06 -7.99 5.20
CA GLU A 162 -0.84 -8.25 3.98
C GLU A 162 -0.49 -9.57 3.32
N GLY A 163 0.78 -9.89 3.17
CA GLY A 163 1.23 -11.18 2.66
C GLY A 163 0.74 -12.36 3.52
N ALA A 164 0.71 -12.21 4.84
CA ALA A 164 0.19 -13.22 5.75
C ALA A 164 -1.34 -13.38 5.62
N ILE A 165 -2.07 -12.27 5.53
CA ILE A 165 -3.54 -12.23 5.38
C ILE A 165 -4.01 -12.90 4.09
N ILE A 166 -3.22 -12.88 3.02
CA ILE A 166 -3.54 -13.59 1.79
C ILE A 166 -3.15 -15.07 1.88
N SER A 167 -1.91 -15.35 2.27
CA SER A 167 -1.35 -16.71 2.18
C SER A 167 -1.97 -17.69 3.16
N MET A 168 -2.37 -17.23 4.35
CA MET A 168 -2.91 -18.10 5.40
C MET A 168 -4.33 -18.60 5.11
N PRO A 169 -5.32 -17.77 4.72
CA PRO A 169 -6.62 -18.27 4.29
C PRO A 169 -6.53 -19.23 3.10
N LEU A 170 -5.66 -18.93 2.12
CA LEU A 170 -5.43 -19.84 1.00
C LEU A 170 -4.97 -21.23 1.46
N ARG A 171 -4.13 -21.30 2.49
CA ARG A 171 -3.72 -22.55 3.11
C ARG A 171 -4.88 -23.24 3.82
N ALA A 172 -5.72 -22.51 4.53
CA ALA A 172 -6.91 -23.04 5.20
C ALA A 172 -7.92 -23.65 4.22
N GLU A 173 -8.07 -23.06 3.02
CA GLU A 173 -8.88 -23.59 1.93
C GLU A 173 -8.31 -24.89 1.30
N GLY A 174 -7.22 -25.45 1.82
CA GLY A 174 -6.63 -26.73 1.40
C GLY A 174 -5.52 -26.62 0.36
N ASN A 175 -5.10 -25.42 -0.04
CA ASN A 175 -3.94 -25.26 -0.91
C ASN A 175 -2.65 -25.75 -0.23
N SER A 176 -1.65 -26.19 -1.00
CA SER A 176 -0.33 -26.50 -0.44
C SER A 176 0.35 -25.25 0.10
N ARG A 177 1.26 -25.39 1.09
CA ARG A 177 2.03 -24.25 1.64
C ARG A 177 2.76 -23.47 0.56
N TRP A 178 3.41 -24.17 -0.38
CA TRP A 178 4.10 -23.53 -1.49
C TRP A 178 3.17 -22.73 -2.40
N ARG A 179 2.01 -23.30 -2.74
CA ARG A 179 1.03 -22.59 -3.57
C ARG A 179 0.49 -21.35 -2.87
N SER A 180 0.17 -21.45 -1.59
CA SER A 180 -0.29 -20.31 -0.80
C SER A 180 0.79 -19.22 -0.68
N PHE A 181 2.04 -19.60 -0.40
CA PHE A 181 3.19 -18.71 -0.41
C PHE A 181 3.38 -17.99 -1.74
N LEU A 182 3.37 -18.76 -2.86
CA LEU A 182 3.57 -18.17 -4.19
C LEU A 182 2.46 -17.20 -4.57
N ILE A 183 1.20 -17.54 -4.32
CA ILE A 183 0.07 -16.65 -4.63
C ILE A 183 0.15 -15.39 -3.78
N GLY A 184 0.37 -15.51 -2.47
CA GLY A 184 0.54 -14.35 -1.60
C GLY A 184 1.74 -13.48 -1.97
N SER A 185 2.87 -14.07 -2.37
CA SER A 185 4.05 -13.33 -2.83
C SER A 185 3.82 -12.63 -4.17
N LEU A 186 3.09 -13.27 -5.09
CA LEU A 186 2.81 -12.72 -6.41
C LEU A 186 1.83 -11.53 -6.36
N SER A 187 0.98 -11.42 -5.33
CA SER A 187 0.13 -10.24 -5.18
C SER A 187 0.96 -8.95 -5.00
N GLY A 188 2.14 -9.05 -4.36
CA GLY A 188 3.08 -7.93 -4.23
C GLY A 188 3.94 -7.65 -5.46
N ALA A 189 3.95 -8.54 -6.48
CA ALA A 189 4.79 -8.34 -7.67
C ALA A 189 4.38 -7.10 -8.49
N VAL A 190 3.16 -6.63 -8.34
CA VAL A 190 2.67 -5.40 -8.99
C VAL A 190 3.36 -4.14 -8.44
N GLU A 191 3.89 -4.17 -7.22
CA GLU A 191 4.57 -3.04 -6.59
C GLU A 191 5.84 -2.62 -7.35
N PRO A 192 6.85 -3.49 -7.55
CA PRO A 192 8.02 -3.13 -8.34
C PRO A 192 7.66 -2.84 -9.81
N ILE A 193 6.60 -3.46 -10.35
CA ILE A 193 6.12 -3.16 -11.70
C ILE A 193 5.57 -1.73 -11.75
N GLY A 194 4.69 -1.35 -10.82
CA GLY A 194 4.13 0.00 -10.72
C GLY A 194 5.22 1.06 -10.54
N ALA A 195 6.19 0.79 -9.64
CA ALA A 195 7.32 1.69 -9.43
C ALA A 195 8.20 1.87 -10.68
N VAL A 196 8.50 0.79 -11.40
CA VAL A 196 9.26 0.85 -12.66
C VAL A 196 8.50 1.61 -13.74
N VAL A 197 7.19 1.39 -13.88
CA VAL A 197 6.36 2.14 -14.83
C VAL A 197 6.41 3.64 -14.55
N VAL A 198 6.29 4.05 -13.29
CA VAL A 198 6.41 5.46 -12.88
C VAL A 198 7.79 6.01 -13.21
N LEU A 199 8.86 5.28 -12.93
CA LEU A 199 10.23 5.72 -13.27
C LEU A 199 10.45 5.85 -14.77
N LEU A 200 9.93 4.94 -15.58
CA LEU A 200 10.00 5.04 -17.05
C LEU A 200 9.23 6.26 -17.59
N LEU A 201 8.19 6.68 -16.88
CA LEU A 201 7.40 7.87 -17.21
C LEU A 201 7.87 9.12 -16.45
N ALA A 202 9.03 9.09 -15.80
CA ALA A 202 9.51 10.18 -14.93
C ALA A 202 9.54 11.54 -15.64
N SER A 203 9.95 11.60 -16.92
CA SER A 203 9.96 12.84 -17.71
C SER A 203 8.59 13.49 -17.87
N ALA A 204 7.50 12.69 -17.89
CA ALA A 204 6.13 13.16 -17.95
C ALA A 204 5.55 13.44 -16.55
N ILE A 205 6.04 12.72 -15.54
CA ILE A 205 5.56 12.80 -14.15
C ILE A 205 6.18 14.00 -13.41
N LEU A 206 7.47 14.28 -13.61
CA LEU A 206 8.19 15.36 -12.91
C LEU A 206 7.51 16.74 -13.01
N PRO A 207 7.00 17.19 -14.17
CA PRO A 207 6.29 18.47 -14.27
C PRO A 207 5.00 18.56 -13.45
N VAL A 208 4.42 17.41 -13.11
CA VAL A 208 3.16 17.29 -12.35
C VAL A 208 3.36 16.53 -11.04
N LEU A 209 4.60 16.50 -10.54
CA LEU A 209 5.00 15.71 -9.37
C LEU A 209 4.12 15.95 -8.13
N PRO A 210 3.73 17.21 -7.75
CA PRO A 210 2.85 17.43 -6.61
C PRO A 210 1.49 16.72 -6.75
N TYR A 211 0.94 16.70 -7.97
CA TYR A 211 -0.30 15.96 -8.25
C TYR A 211 -0.11 14.46 -8.14
N MET A 212 1.03 13.93 -8.60
CA MET A 212 1.30 12.49 -8.59
C MET A 212 1.58 11.96 -7.17
N LEU A 213 2.28 12.73 -6.34
CA LEU A 213 2.45 12.40 -4.92
C LEU A 213 1.08 12.34 -4.22
N ALA A 214 0.27 13.36 -4.42
CA ALA A 214 -1.06 13.41 -3.81
C ALA A 214 -2.02 12.35 -4.39
N PHE A 215 -1.89 12.01 -5.67
CA PHE A 215 -2.62 10.91 -6.30
C PHE A 215 -2.30 9.58 -5.62
N ALA A 216 -1.02 9.27 -5.41
CA ALA A 216 -0.61 8.06 -4.69
C ALA A 216 -1.16 8.05 -3.26
N ALA A 217 -1.09 9.19 -2.55
CA ALA A 217 -1.67 9.34 -1.21
C ALA A 217 -3.19 9.09 -1.19
N GLY A 218 -3.93 9.64 -2.17
CA GLY A 218 -5.38 9.44 -2.30
C GLY A 218 -5.73 7.98 -2.57
N ALA A 219 -5.00 7.33 -3.46
CA ALA A 219 -5.19 5.91 -3.77
C ALA A 219 -4.90 5.01 -2.56
N MET A 220 -3.82 5.26 -1.81
CA MET A 220 -3.51 4.54 -0.56
C MET A 220 -4.60 4.79 0.50
N MET A 221 -5.09 6.04 0.63
CA MET A 221 -6.15 6.36 1.59
C MET A 221 -7.48 5.68 1.25
N TYR A 222 -7.78 5.49 -0.03
CA TYR A 222 -8.93 4.68 -0.48
C TYR A 222 -8.86 3.26 0.10
N VAL A 223 -7.71 2.59 -0.07
CA VAL A 223 -7.49 1.23 0.47
C VAL A 223 -7.69 1.17 1.98
N VAL A 224 -7.17 2.17 2.70
CA VAL A 224 -7.33 2.23 4.16
C VAL A 224 -8.79 2.33 4.57
N VAL A 225 -9.57 3.18 3.91
CA VAL A 225 -10.97 3.47 4.29
C VAL A 225 -11.91 2.38 3.80
N GLU A 226 -11.71 1.87 2.60
CA GLU A 226 -12.62 0.91 1.96
C GLU A 226 -12.37 -0.52 2.45
N GLU A 227 -11.13 -0.86 2.81
CA GLU A 227 -10.79 -2.24 3.13
C GLU A 227 -10.19 -2.43 4.52
N LEU A 228 -9.03 -1.83 4.78
CA LEU A 228 -8.26 -2.19 5.98
C LEU A 228 -8.99 -1.84 7.28
N ILE A 229 -9.60 -0.66 7.36
CA ILE A 229 -10.36 -0.25 8.56
C ILE A 229 -11.64 -1.05 8.72
N PRO A 230 -12.49 -1.26 7.70
CA PRO A 230 -13.66 -2.12 7.80
C PRO A 230 -13.32 -3.54 8.25
N GLU A 231 -12.31 -4.19 7.63
CA GLU A 231 -11.87 -5.52 8.02
C GLU A 231 -11.32 -5.58 9.46
N ALA A 232 -10.50 -4.60 9.84
CA ALA A 232 -9.97 -4.51 11.20
C ALA A 232 -11.08 -4.36 12.26
N SER A 233 -12.24 -3.83 11.85
CA SER A 233 -13.39 -3.57 12.72
C SER A 233 -14.47 -4.64 12.67
N ASP A 234 -14.40 -5.59 11.74
CA ASP A 234 -15.44 -6.61 11.54
C ASP A 234 -15.61 -7.54 12.76
N GLY A 235 -16.85 -8.02 12.98
CA GLY A 235 -17.21 -8.97 14.04
C GLY A 235 -17.12 -8.39 15.46
N GLN A 236 -16.57 -9.15 16.42
CA GLN A 236 -16.51 -8.71 17.83
C GLN A 236 -15.59 -7.51 18.02
N HIS A 237 -16.02 -6.55 18.83
CA HIS A 237 -15.21 -5.39 19.18
C HIS A 237 -13.86 -5.76 19.77
N SER A 238 -12.80 -5.11 19.33
CA SER A 238 -11.43 -5.31 19.83
C SER A 238 -10.66 -4.00 19.79
N ASN A 239 -9.94 -3.69 20.85
CA ASN A 239 -9.05 -2.53 20.86
C ASN A 239 -7.73 -2.79 20.11
N LEU A 240 -7.47 -4.04 19.66
CA LEU A 240 -6.19 -4.39 19.03
C LEU A 240 -6.02 -3.70 17.68
N SER A 241 -7.09 -3.48 16.90
CA SER A 241 -7.02 -2.70 15.67
C SER A 241 -6.60 -1.25 15.93
N THR A 242 -7.19 -0.61 16.95
CA THR A 242 -6.84 0.77 17.33
C THR A 242 -5.41 0.88 17.88
N ILE A 243 -4.99 -0.10 18.69
CA ILE A 243 -3.62 -0.15 19.22
C ILE A 243 -2.64 -0.40 18.07
N GLY A 244 -2.95 -1.34 17.18
CA GLY A 244 -2.16 -1.60 15.97
C GLY A 244 -2.01 -0.33 15.13
N PHE A 245 -3.11 0.35 14.83
CA PHE A 245 -3.12 1.61 14.10
C PHE A 245 -2.20 2.65 14.74
N ALA A 246 -2.32 2.87 16.04
CA ALA A 246 -1.49 3.85 16.74
C ALA A 246 0.01 3.50 16.66
N ILE A 247 0.36 2.22 16.82
CA ILE A 247 1.75 1.77 16.72
C ILE A 247 2.28 1.93 15.30
N GLY A 248 1.53 1.51 14.27
CA GLY A 248 1.92 1.65 12.86
C GLY A 248 2.09 3.11 12.45
N PHE A 249 1.13 3.96 12.84
CA PHE A 249 1.19 5.40 12.57
C PHE A 249 2.43 6.06 13.18
N VAL A 250 2.70 5.79 14.48
CA VAL A 250 3.87 6.36 15.16
C VAL A 250 5.17 5.82 14.56
N LEU A 251 5.23 4.52 14.23
CA LEU A 251 6.42 3.94 13.60
C LEU A 251 6.76 4.65 12.30
N MET A 252 5.77 4.79 11.40
CA MET A 252 6.00 5.45 10.11
C MET A 252 6.34 6.94 10.26
N MET A 253 5.63 7.65 11.15
CA MET A 253 5.92 9.05 11.46
C MET A 253 7.38 9.21 11.94
N VAL A 254 7.88 8.30 12.79
CA VAL A 254 9.28 8.33 13.26
C VAL A 254 10.24 8.03 12.12
N LEU A 255 9.95 7.03 11.28
CA LEU A 255 10.80 6.71 10.12
C LEU A 255 10.91 7.90 9.18
N ASP A 256 9.81 8.56 8.88
CA ASP A 256 9.77 9.71 7.99
C ASP A 256 10.60 10.89 8.55
N VAL A 257 10.38 11.24 9.81
CA VAL A 257 11.09 12.38 10.47
C VAL A 257 12.58 12.09 10.67
N VAL A 258 12.97 10.84 10.92
CA VAL A 258 14.38 10.49 11.18
C VAL A 258 15.18 10.31 9.89
N MET A 259 14.54 9.85 8.82
CA MET A 259 15.20 9.56 7.53
C MET A 259 14.92 10.62 6.46
N GLY A 260 13.78 11.32 6.54
CA GLY A 260 13.39 12.39 5.60
C GLY A 260 14.07 13.69 5.90
#